data_46ba3a3bc03fd7d2e183dad8f352d7a1
#
_entry.id   46ba3a3bc03fd7d2e183dad8f352d7a1
#
_cell.length_a   1.000
_cell.length_b   1.000
_cell.length_c   1.000
_cell.angle_alpha   90.00
_cell.angle_beta   90.00
_cell.angle_gamma   90.00
#
_symmetry.space_group_name_H-M   'P 1'
#
loop_
_entity.id
_entity.type
_entity.pdbx_description
1 polymer ?
#
loop_
_entity_poly.entity_id
_entity_poly.type
_entity_poly.pdbx_seq_one_letter_code
_entity_poly.pdbx_strand_id
1 'polypeptide(L)'
;MKLGYDNEKYIRTQSAHIRERIAQFGGKLYLEFGGKLYDDNHAARVLPGFQPDSKLRMLLELKEQVEMVIAINADDIEKNKIRGDLGITYDRDVIRLIGVFRDFGLYVSSVVLTRFSGQSMAKAFSDRLKAMDIKVYHHYDIPGYPANIAHIVSDEGYGKNDFIETTRSLVVVTAPGPGSGKLATCMSQLYHEHKRGVRAGYAKFETFPVWNLPLNHPVNLAYEAATADLSDVNMIDPFHLDAYGETTVNYNRDVEAFPVLVAMFERILGECPYKSPTDMGVNMVGSCIVDDEVCREASRQEIVRRYYTALCDHKQGKAEDSQILKLELLMKKAGVTEEARKVVAPALERAEQTGLPAAAMELPDGTIVTGKTTSLLGASSALLLNALKTLAGIDDALHLIAPEVIDPIQHLKVDHLGNRNPRLHTDEVLIALSICAATDPKAELAMEQLGKLRGCEVHSSVILSQVDEKIFKRLGVNLTCQPRYKG
;
A
#
# COMPACT_ATOMS: atom_id res chain seq x y z
N MET A 1 -12.43 -17.46 -6.79
CA MET A 1 -11.59 -17.27 -5.56
C MET A 1 -12.50 -17.37 -4.35
N LYS A 2 -12.15 -18.18 -3.34
CA LYS A 2 -12.90 -18.23 -2.08
C LYS A 2 -12.74 -16.89 -1.34
N LEU A 3 -13.82 -16.40 -0.73
CA LEU A 3 -13.83 -15.19 0.06
C LEU A 3 -13.48 -15.52 1.52
N GLY A 4 -12.50 -14.86 2.08
CA GLY A 4 -12.10 -14.97 3.48
C GLY A 4 -12.54 -13.75 4.31
N TYR A 5 -13.06 -12.70 3.66
CA TYR A 5 -13.34 -11.43 4.27
C TYR A 5 -14.64 -10.80 3.78
N ASP A 6 -15.45 -10.29 4.71
CA ASP A 6 -16.70 -9.59 4.41
C ASP A 6 -16.45 -8.08 4.37
N ASN A 7 -16.26 -7.57 3.16
CA ASN A 7 -15.96 -6.17 2.91
C ASN A 7 -17.13 -5.23 3.26
N GLU A 8 -18.36 -5.63 3.00
CA GLU A 8 -19.52 -4.79 3.28
C GLU A 8 -19.80 -4.72 4.79
N LYS A 9 -19.61 -5.82 5.52
CA LYS A 9 -19.63 -5.82 6.98
C LYS A 9 -18.57 -4.87 7.54
N TYR A 10 -17.35 -4.90 6.98
CA TYR A 10 -16.26 -4.01 7.40
C TYR A 10 -16.63 -2.54 7.24
N ILE A 11 -17.11 -2.15 6.07
CA ILE A 11 -17.50 -0.76 5.81
C ILE A 11 -18.52 -0.28 6.84
N ARG A 12 -19.56 -1.08 7.11
CA ARG A 12 -20.62 -0.74 8.07
C ARG A 12 -20.13 -0.67 9.52
N THR A 13 -19.40 -1.71 9.98
CA THR A 13 -18.96 -1.79 11.39
C THR A 13 -17.90 -0.74 11.68
N GLN A 14 -16.97 -0.51 10.77
CA GLN A 14 -15.92 0.48 10.91
C GLN A 14 -16.50 1.91 10.95
N SER A 15 -17.46 2.22 10.07
CA SER A 15 -18.16 3.53 10.06
C SER A 15 -18.95 3.76 11.35
N ALA A 16 -19.64 2.73 11.85
CA ALA A 16 -20.38 2.79 13.12
C ALA A 16 -19.43 3.08 14.28
N HIS A 17 -18.32 2.38 14.36
CA HIS A 17 -17.34 2.57 15.43
C HIS A 17 -16.68 3.97 15.40
N ILE A 18 -16.47 4.54 14.22
CA ILE A 18 -16.01 5.93 14.12
C ILE A 18 -17.08 6.90 14.62
N ARG A 19 -18.38 6.69 14.32
CA ARG A 19 -19.49 7.53 14.85
C ARG A 19 -19.55 7.47 16.39
N GLU A 20 -19.35 6.30 16.98
CA GLU A 20 -19.26 6.13 18.43
C GLU A 20 -18.12 6.96 19.03
N ARG A 21 -16.94 6.95 18.40
CA ARG A 21 -15.80 7.77 18.81
C ARG A 21 -16.08 9.27 18.71
N ILE A 22 -16.72 9.73 17.64
CA ILE A 22 -17.14 11.14 17.51
C ILE A 22 -18.06 11.54 18.68
N ALA A 23 -19.05 10.71 19.00
CA ALA A 23 -19.99 10.96 20.09
C ALA A 23 -19.30 10.98 21.46
N GLN A 24 -18.36 10.06 21.72
CA GLN A 24 -17.56 9.97 22.93
C GLN A 24 -16.82 11.28 23.26
N PHE A 25 -16.35 11.99 22.24
CA PHE A 25 -15.58 13.23 22.37
C PHE A 25 -16.40 14.51 22.16
N GLY A 26 -17.71 14.42 22.33
CA GLY A 26 -18.56 15.62 22.28
C GLY A 26 -18.83 16.16 20.88
N GLY A 27 -18.65 15.33 19.85
CA GLY A 27 -19.03 15.65 18.48
C GLY A 27 -17.88 16.07 17.56
N LYS A 28 -16.62 16.05 18.01
CA LYS A 28 -15.46 16.33 17.15
C LYS A 28 -14.34 15.34 17.36
N LEU A 29 -13.83 14.76 16.27
CA LEU A 29 -12.78 13.76 16.28
C LEU A 29 -11.70 14.07 15.23
N TYR A 30 -10.45 14.12 15.65
CA TYR A 30 -9.28 14.09 14.78
C TYR A 30 -8.84 12.62 14.60
N LEU A 31 -9.00 12.12 13.38
CA LEU A 31 -8.67 10.74 13.03
C LEU A 31 -7.35 10.71 12.26
N GLU A 32 -6.28 10.26 12.94
CA GLU A 32 -5.03 9.98 12.26
C GLU A 32 -5.20 8.74 11.39
N PHE A 33 -5.04 8.90 10.08
CA PHE A 33 -5.21 7.81 9.16
C PHE A 33 -3.87 7.14 8.83
N GLY A 34 -3.66 5.97 9.42
CA GLY A 34 -2.49 5.12 9.16
C GLY A 34 -2.64 4.33 7.87
N GLY A 35 -1.50 4.08 7.20
CA GLY A 35 -1.46 3.32 5.96
C GLY A 35 -2.11 4.03 4.75
N LYS A 36 -2.40 3.26 3.71
CA LYS A 36 -3.00 3.77 2.46
C LYS A 36 -4.51 3.85 2.60
N LEU A 37 -5.05 5.04 2.35
CA LEU A 37 -6.50 5.26 2.33
C LEU A 37 -7.12 4.78 1.01
N TYR A 38 -6.39 4.89 -0.08
CA TYR A 38 -6.73 4.46 -1.42
C TYR A 38 -5.61 3.56 -1.97
N ASP A 39 -5.94 2.58 -2.81
CA ASP A 39 -4.99 1.59 -3.36
C ASP A 39 -4.34 0.68 -2.28
N ASP A 40 -5.10 0.24 -1.25
CA ASP A 40 -4.59 -0.70 -0.25
C ASP A 40 -4.53 -2.14 -0.79
N ASN A 41 -3.59 -2.35 -1.71
CA ASN A 41 -3.37 -3.66 -2.32
C ASN A 41 -2.79 -4.69 -1.34
N HIS A 42 -2.15 -4.28 -0.24
CA HIS A 42 -1.66 -5.22 0.76
C HIS A 42 -2.84 -5.89 1.48
N ALA A 43 -3.77 -5.09 1.99
CA ALA A 43 -4.99 -5.61 2.64
C ALA A 43 -5.78 -6.52 1.70
N ALA A 44 -5.95 -6.12 0.43
CA ALA A 44 -6.65 -6.93 -0.57
C ALA A 44 -5.98 -8.29 -0.85
N ARG A 45 -4.65 -8.39 -0.69
CA ARG A 45 -3.90 -9.65 -0.87
C ARG A 45 -3.98 -10.58 0.33
N VAL A 46 -3.97 -10.05 1.55
CA VAL A 46 -3.97 -10.87 2.78
C VAL A 46 -5.36 -11.17 3.32
N LEU A 47 -6.37 -10.42 2.88
CA LEU A 47 -7.78 -10.56 3.25
C LEU A 47 -8.62 -10.73 1.98
N PRO A 48 -8.69 -11.93 1.37
CA PRO A 48 -9.46 -12.18 0.15
C PRO A 48 -10.93 -11.79 0.30
N GLY A 49 -11.35 -10.75 -0.43
CA GLY A 49 -12.66 -10.10 -0.31
C GLY A 49 -12.56 -8.62 0.06
N PHE A 50 -11.48 -8.18 0.72
CA PHE A 50 -11.20 -6.77 0.95
C PHE A 50 -10.90 -6.05 -0.37
N GLN A 51 -11.55 -4.93 -0.62
CA GLN A 51 -11.33 -4.13 -1.82
C GLN A 51 -10.30 -3.01 -1.55
N PRO A 52 -9.40 -2.70 -2.51
CA PRO A 52 -8.37 -1.67 -2.31
C PRO A 52 -8.89 -0.28 -1.94
N ASP A 53 -10.14 0.02 -2.29
CA ASP A 53 -10.85 1.28 -2.01
C ASP A 53 -11.77 1.23 -0.79
N SER A 54 -11.80 0.11 -0.05
CA SER A 54 -12.73 -0.11 1.08
C SER A 54 -12.68 0.99 2.15
N LYS A 55 -11.49 1.49 2.44
CA LYS A 55 -11.30 2.58 3.41
C LYS A 55 -11.90 3.90 2.92
N LEU A 56 -11.79 4.16 1.64
CA LEU A 56 -12.40 5.34 1.02
C LEU A 56 -13.93 5.21 1.01
N ARG A 57 -14.45 4.03 0.62
CA ARG A 57 -15.90 3.73 0.68
C ARG A 57 -16.45 3.87 2.10
N MET A 58 -15.71 3.42 3.11
CA MET A 58 -16.08 3.59 4.52
C MET A 58 -16.19 5.08 4.90
N LEU A 59 -15.30 5.95 4.42
CA LEU A 59 -15.40 7.40 4.64
C LEU A 59 -16.58 8.03 3.88
N LEU A 60 -16.99 7.46 2.75
CA LEU A 60 -18.17 7.92 2.01
C LEU A 60 -19.47 7.68 2.79
N GLU A 61 -19.53 6.65 3.65
CA GLU A 61 -20.66 6.47 4.60
C GLU A 61 -20.76 7.61 5.63
N LEU A 62 -19.70 8.38 5.79
CA LEU A 62 -19.58 9.51 6.71
C LEU A 62 -19.44 10.86 5.97
N LYS A 63 -19.72 10.88 4.66
CA LYS A 63 -19.39 11.98 3.74
C LYS A 63 -19.73 13.38 4.27
N GLU A 64 -20.90 13.54 4.86
CA GLU A 64 -21.34 14.85 5.36
C GLU A 64 -20.60 15.29 6.64
N GLN A 65 -19.99 14.35 7.36
CA GLN A 65 -19.28 14.59 8.61
C GLN A 65 -17.76 14.68 8.41
N VAL A 66 -17.24 14.20 7.27
CA VAL A 66 -15.80 14.08 7.00
C VAL A 66 -15.25 15.34 6.33
N GLU A 67 -14.13 15.82 6.83
CA GLU A 67 -13.22 16.68 6.07
C GLU A 67 -11.80 16.11 6.10
N MET A 68 -11.10 16.27 4.97
CA MET A 68 -9.78 15.73 4.78
C MET A 68 -8.73 16.83 4.95
N VAL A 69 -7.73 16.56 5.79
CA VAL A 69 -6.50 17.34 5.95
C VAL A 69 -5.33 16.48 5.50
N ILE A 70 -4.50 16.96 4.59
CA ILE A 70 -3.36 16.20 4.09
C ILE A 70 -2.06 16.78 4.67
N ALA A 71 -1.36 15.97 5.47
CA ALA A 71 -0.08 16.35 6.06
C ALA A 71 1.08 15.93 5.14
N ILE A 72 2.04 16.83 4.94
CA ILE A 72 3.28 16.53 4.20
C ILE A 72 4.46 17.20 4.87
N ASN A 73 5.57 16.47 5.01
CA ASN A 73 6.80 17.01 5.60
C ASN A 73 7.53 17.89 4.58
N ALA A 74 7.87 19.12 4.98
CA ALA A 74 8.58 20.09 4.14
C ALA A 74 9.97 19.59 3.71
N ASP A 75 10.67 18.83 4.56
CA ASP A 75 11.95 18.22 4.20
C ASP A 75 11.82 17.13 3.13
N ASP A 76 10.70 16.38 3.13
CA ASP A 76 10.42 15.36 2.10
C ASP A 76 10.15 16.01 0.74
N ILE A 77 9.55 17.21 0.71
CA ILE A 77 9.39 18.03 -0.51
C ILE A 77 10.77 18.50 -1.00
N GLU A 78 11.59 19.06 -0.11
CA GLU A 78 12.91 19.59 -0.46
C GLU A 78 13.84 18.51 -1.02
N LYS A 79 13.74 17.27 -0.48
CA LYS A 79 14.52 16.10 -0.93
C LYS A 79 13.92 15.39 -2.15
N ASN A 80 12.79 15.85 -2.70
CA ASN A 80 12.05 15.17 -3.76
C ASN A 80 11.78 13.69 -3.45
N LYS A 81 11.39 13.40 -2.21
CA LYS A 81 11.15 12.02 -1.77
C LYS A 81 10.10 11.33 -2.64
N ILE A 82 10.47 10.16 -3.13
CA ILE A 82 9.65 9.38 -4.07
C ILE A 82 8.83 8.34 -3.30
N ARG A 83 7.56 8.22 -3.66
CA ARG A 83 6.70 7.13 -3.24
C ARG A 83 7.00 5.89 -4.09
N GLY A 84 7.63 4.88 -3.47
CA GLY A 84 8.20 3.72 -4.18
C GLY A 84 7.20 2.87 -4.99
N ASP A 85 5.93 2.80 -4.54
CA ASP A 85 4.90 2.02 -5.23
C ASP A 85 4.34 2.72 -6.49
N LEU A 86 4.39 4.05 -6.55
CA LEU A 86 3.88 4.85 -7.67
C LEU A 86 4.98 5.50 -8.52
N GLY A 87 6.20 5.62 -7.99
CA GLY A 87 7.31 6.27 -8.67
C GLY A 87 7.14 7.79 -8.86
N ILE A 88 6.30 8.44 -8.04
CA ILE A 88 6.06 9.89 -8.05
C ILE A 88 6.53 10.53 -6.74
N THR A 89 6.87 11.81 -6.77
CA THR A 89 7.26 12.56 -5.57
C THR A 89 6.07 12.79 -4.63
N TYR A 90 6.35 12.98 -3.33
CA TYR A 90 5.30 13.16 -2.31
C TYR A 90 4.43 14.38 -2.57
N ASP A 91 4.98 15.48 -3.05
CA ASP A 91 4.22 16.69 -3.43
C ASP A 91 3.24 16.41 -4.59
N ARG A 92 3.67 15.64 -5.59
CA ARG A 92 2.80 15.19 -6.69
C ARG A 92 1.73 14.23 -6.21
N ASP A 93 2.07 13.36 -5.26
CA ASP A 93 1.09 12.46 -4.66
C ASP A 93 0.03 13.20 -3.85
N VAL A 94 0.39 14.27 -3.12
CA VAL A 94 -0.58 15.14 -2.46
C VAL A 94 -1.60 15.70 -3.47
N ILE A 95 -1.14 16.22 -4.61
CA ILE A 95 -2.04 16.75 -5.65
C ILE A 95 -2.94 15.64 -6.21
N ARG A 96 -2.38 14.43 -6.44
CA ARG A 96 -3.16 13.27 -6.87
C ARG A 96 -4.22 12.88 -5.85
N LEU A 97 -3.86 12.83 -4.55
CA LEU A 97 -4.80 12.50 -3.47
C LEU A 97 -5.94 13.52 -3.37
N ILE A 98 -5.64 14.81 -3.50
CA ILE A 98 -6.67 15.86 -3.54
C ILE A 98 -7.66 15.60 -4.69
N GLY A 99 -7.15 15.30 -5.91
CA GLY A 99 -8.00 14.96 -7.05
C GLY A 99 -8.88 13.75 -6.75
N VAL A 100 -8.27 12.64 -6.34
CA VAL A 100 -8.99 11.39 -6.02
C VAL A 100 -10.08 11.62 -4.97
N PHE A 101 -9.78 12.29 -3.86
CA PHE A 101 -10.79 12.53 -2.82
C PHE A 101 -11.93 13.40 -3.29
N ARG A 102 -11.65 14.45 -4.08
CA ARG A 102 -12.68 15.32 -4.68
C ARG A 102 -13.55 14.57 -5.70
N ASP A 103 -12.93 13.71 -6.53
CA ASP A 103 -13.65 12.89 -7.52
C ASP A 103 -14.64 11.93 -6.84
N PHE A 104 -14.29 11.40 -5.66
CA PHE A 104 -15.20 10.63 -4.82
C PHE A 104 -16.21 11.53 -4.03
N GLY A 105 -16.08 12.83 -4.12
CA GLY A 105 -16.95 13.80 -3.46
C GLY A 105 -16.67 14.00 -1.97
N LEU A 106 -15.46 13.68 -1.50
CA LEU A 106 -15.00 14.04 -0.15
C LEU A 106 -14.51 15.49 -0.12
N TYR A 107 -14.79 16.17 0.99
CA TYR A 107 -14.35 17.55 1.19
C TYR A 107 -12.88 17.57 1.65
N VAL A 108 -12.00 18.08 0.81
CA VAL A 108 -10.58 18.34 1.15
C VAL A 108 -10.47 19.80 1.57
N SER A 109 -10.30 20.04 2.87
CA SER A 109 -10.27 21.38 3.44
C SER A 109 -8.91 22.05 3.29
N SER A 110 -7.83 21.32 3.51
CA SER A 110 -6.49 21.93 3.58
C SER A 110 -5.35 20.93 3.43
N VAL A 111 -4.16 21.50 3.21
CA VAL A 111 -2.87 20.81 3.32
C VAL A 111 -2.07 21.46 4.44
N VAL A 112 -1.40 20.67 5.28
CA VAL A 112 -0.49 21.15 6.30
C VAL A 112 0.96 20.76 5.95
N LEU A 113 1.85 21.76 5.85
CA LEU A 113 3.28 21.57 5.69
C LEU A 113 3.90 21.42 7.08
N THR A 114 4.30 20.23 7.45
CA THR A 114 4.92 19.94 8.75
C THR A 114 6.43 20.14 8.68
N ARG A 115 7.07 20.41 9.83
CA ARG A 115 8.49 20.74 9.94
C ARG A 115 8.92 21.88 9.00
N PHE A 116 8.02 22.85 8.85
CA PHE A 116 8.26 23.99 7.98
C PHE A 116 9.24 24.96 8.64
N SER A 117 10.35 25.24 7.95
CA SER A 117 11.38 26.21 8.36
C SER A 117 11.73 27.21 7.25
N GLY A 118 10.87 27.26 6.22
CA GLY A 118 11.06 28.18 5.10
C GLY A 118 11.81 27.57 3.91
N GLN A 119 11.86 26.26 3.78
CA GLN A 119 12.46 25.51 2.66
C GLN A 119 11.89 26.00 1.32
N SER A 120 12.76 26.22 0.33
CA SER A 120 12.40 26.90 -0.93
C SER A 120 11.38 26.11 -1.76
N MET A 121 11.58 24.80 -1.88
CA MET A 121 10.63 23.92 -2.61
C MET A 121 9.29 23.82 -1.90
N ALA A 122 9.30 23.77 -0.56
CA ALA A 122 8.08 23.75 0.24
C ALA A 122 7.29 25.07 0.10
N LYS A 123 7.96 26.24 0.03
CA LYS A 123 7.30 27.53 -0.28
C LYS A 123 6.66 27.50 -1.67
N ALA A 124 7.42 27.10 -2.69
CA ALA A 124 6.89 27.00 -4.06
C ALA A 124 5.69 26.06 -4.14
N PHE A 125 5.73 24.94 -3.41
CA PHE A 125 4.60 24.01 -3.33
C PHE A 125 3.39 24.64 -2.61
N SER A 126 3.60 25.38 -1.51
CA SER A 126 2.55 26.14 -0.83
C SER A 126 1.86 27.12 -1.78
N ASP A 127 2.63 27.89 -2.55
CA ASP A 127 2.09 28.87 -3.49
C ASP A 127 1.31 28.21 -4.62
N ARG A 128 1.79 27.05 -5.10
CA ARG A 128 1.06 26.23 -6.08
C ARG A 128 -0.28 25.74 -5.54
N LEU A 129 -0.34 25.27 -4.29
CA LEU A 129 -1.58 24.82 -3.67
C LEU A 129 -2.57 25.97 -3.49
N LYS A 130 -2.10 27.14 -3.05
CA LYS A 130 -2.92 28.37 -2.94
C LYS A 130 -3.49 28.78 -4.28
N ALA A 131 -2.70 28.70 -5.36
CA ALA A 131 -3.16 28.96 -6.72
C ALA A 131 -4.23 27.96 -7.22
N MET A 132 -4.34 26.78 -6.58
CA MET A 132 -5.37 25.78 -6.80
C MET A 132 -6.57 25.91 -5.84
N ASP A 133 -6.67 27.03 -5.11
CA ASP A 133 -7.69 27.32 -4.10
C ASP A 133 -7.71 26.29 -2.96
N ILE A 134 -6.52 25.88 -2.51
CA ILE A 134 -6.34 24.97 -1.38
C ILE A 134 -5.72 25.73 -0.22
N LYS A 135 -6.37 25.71 0.94
CA LYS A 135 -5.82 26.31 2.17
C LYS A 135 -4.55 25.56 2.58
N VAL A 136 -3.51 26.31 2.92
CA VAL A 136 -2.22 25.75 3.38
C VAL A 136 -1.90 26.31 4.75
N TYR A 137 -1.58 25.41 5.69
CA TYR A 137 -1.15 25.72 7.05
C TYR A 137 0.28 25.24 7.28
N HIS A 138 0.97 25.85 8.24
CA HIS A 138 2.36 25.54 8.56
C HIS A 138 2.48 25.07 10.01
N HIS A 139 3.05 23.88 10.18
CA HIS A 139 3.48 23.38 11.47
C HIS A 139 5.01 23.34 11.50
N TYR A 140 5.58 23.94 12.52
CA TYR A 140 7.00 24.19 12.62
C TYR A 140 7.74 23.05 13.32
N ASP A 141 9.07 23.05 13.23
CA ASP A 141 9.91 22.14 14.00
C ASP A 141 9.90 22.57 15.47
N ILE A 142 9.61 21.64 16.38
CA ILE A 142 9.51 21.92 17.81
C ILE A 142 10.76 21.34 18.48
N PRO A 143 11.64 22.17 19.07
CA PRO A 143 12.84 21.70 19.74
C PRO A 143 12.53 20.71 20.86
N GLY A 144 13.26 19.59 20.87
CA GLY A 144 13.10 18.53 21.87
C GLY A 144 11.93 17.56 21.61
N TYR A 145 11.26 17.63 20.47
CA TYR A 145 10.25 16.66 20.08
C TYR A 145 10.88 15.26 19.86
N PRO A 146 10.30 14.15 20.35
CA PRO A 146 9.06 14.04 21.15
C PRO A 146 9.29 14.05 22.69
N ALA A 147 10.49 14.25 23.19
CA ALA A 147 10.85 14.04 24.60
C ALA A 147 10.47 15.19 25.54
N ASN A 148 10.58 16.44 25.10
CA ASN A 148 10.29 17.62 25.92
C ASN A 148 8.81 18.01 25.88
N ILE A 149 7.96 17.19 26.50
CA ILE A 149 6.49 17.34 26.46
C ILE A 149 6.06 18.71 27.01
N ALA A 150 6.74 19.21 28.06
CA ALA A 150 6.40 20.50 28.66
C ALA A 150 6.53 21.66 27.67
N HIS A 151 7.54 21.61 26.81
CA HIS A 151 7.73 22.60 25.75
C HIS A 151 6.82 22.33 24.56
N ILE A 152 6.67 21.05 24.14
CA ILE A 152 5.84 20.67 23.01
C ILE A 152 4.38 21.12 23.22
N VAL A 153 3.81 20.83 24.40
CA VAL A 153 2.45 21.20 24.77
C VAL A 153 2.46 22.55 25.51
N SER A 154 2.84 23.60 24.78
CA SER A 154 2.88 24.98 25.26
C SER A 154 2.62 25.96 24.13
N ASP A 155 2.47 27.25 24.47
CA ASP A 155 2.31 28.31 23.46
C ASP A 155 3.57 28.47 22.59
N GLU A 156 4.75 28.08 23.10
CA GLU A 156 6.02 28.09 22.36
C GLU A 156 6.25 26.82 21.52
N GLY A 157 5.49 25.76 21.77
CA GLY A 157 5.47 24.53 20.98
C GLY A 157 4.28 24.47 20.03
N TYR A 158 3.27 23.68 20.38
CA TYR A 158 2.05 23.56 19.54
C TYR A 158 1.33 24.88 19.30
N GLY A 159 1.43 25.84 20.23
CA GLY A 159 0.83 27.15 20.09
C GLY A 159 1.38 27.99 18.95
N LYS A 160 2.62 27.74 18.47
CA LYS A 160 3.21 28.38 17.29
C LYS A 160 2.72 27.82 15.97
N ASN A 161 2.20 26.61 15.96
CA ASN A 161 1.64 26.02 14.75
C ASN A 161 0.37 26.75 14.35
N ASP A 162 0.14 26.88 13.04
CA ASP A 162 -1.10 27.41 12.53
C ASP A 162 -2.28 26.56 13.00
N PHE A 163 -3.33 27.18 13.49
CA PHE A 163 -4.59 26.48 13.74
C PHE A 163 -5.27 26.16 12.41
N ILE A 164 -5.50 24.89 12.13
CA ILE A 164 -6.21 24.46 10.94
C ILE A 164 -7.71 24.67 11.18
N GLU A 165 -8.31 25.62 10.47
CA GLU A 165 -9.77 25.86 10.54
C GLU A 165 -10.52 24.66 9.98
N THR A 166 -11.30 24.00 10.82
CA THR A 166 -12.10 22.83 10.47
C THR A 166 -13.58 23.06 10.79
N THR A 167 -14.46 22.53 9.95
CA THR A 167 -15.91 22.79 9.99
C THR A 167 -16.74 21.55 10.27
N ARG A 168 -16.15 20.35 10.13
CA ARG A 168 -16.89 19.09 10.26
C ARG A 168 -16.51 18.34 11.55
N SER A 169 -17.35 17.39 11.93
CA SER A 169 -17.20 16.60 13.15
C SER A 169 -16.09 15.54 13.06
N LEU A 170 -15.76 15.06 11.87
CA LEU A 170 -14.68 14.10 11.62
C LEU A 170 -13.61 14.74 10.75
N VAL A 171 -12.45 15.02 11.33
CA VAL A 171 -11.27 15.54 10.64
C VAL A 171 -10.31 14.39 10.40
N VAL A 172 -10.19 13.93 9.15
CA VAL A 172 -9.28 12.86 8.76
C VAL A 172 -7.94 13.45 8.36
N VAL A 173 -6.90 13.16 9.14
CA VAL A 173 -5.52 13.58 8.85
C VAL A 173 -4.79 12.43 8.14
N THR A 174 -4.56 12.59 6.85
CA THR A 174 -3.88 11.62 5.99
C THR A 174 -2.58 12.20 5.40
N ALA A 175 -1.80 11.38 4.68
CA ALA A 175 -0.51 11.78 4.14
C ALA A 175 -0.07 10.89 2.97
N PRO A 176 0.88 11.35 2.10
CA PRO A 176 1.45 10.54 1.03
C PRO A 176 2.29 9.37 1.54
N GLY A 177 2.80 9.44 2.79
CA GLY A 177 3.63 8.38 3.35
C GLY A 177 3.96 8.56 4.83
N PRO A 178 4.78 7.66 5.41
CA PRO A 178 5.21 7.72 6.80
C PRO A 178 6.12 8.94 7.05
N GLY A 179 6.16 9.41 8.30
CA GLY A 179 6.99 10.53 8.71
C GLY A 179 6.46 11.92 8.29
N SER A 180 5.24 12.00 7.76
CA SER A 180 4.63 13.27 7.31
C SER A 180 4.06 14.14 8.45
N GLY A 181 4.14 13.70 9.72
CA GLY A 181 3.71 14.49 10.88
C GLY A 181 2.21 14.43 11.21
N LYS A 182 1.48 13.40 10.78
CA LYS A 182 0.03 13.24 11.05
C LYS A 182 -0.31 13.30 12.55
N LEU A 183 0.40 12.51 13.37
CA LEU A 183 0.19 12.51 14.82
C LEU A 183 0.41 13.90 15.43
N ALA A 184 1.54 14.53 15.14
CA ALA A 184 1.84 15.87 15.65
C ALA A 184 0.79 16.91 15.19
N THR A 185 0.28 16.77 13.97
CA THR A 185 -0.83 17.60 13.47
C THR A 185 -2.09 17.41 14.31
N CYS A 186 -2.50 16.16 14.57
CA CYS A 186 -3.66 15.87 15.42
C CYS A 186 -3.49 16.43 16.84
N MET A 187 -2.34 16.20 17.47
CA MET A 187 -2.05 16.69 18.83
C MET A 187 -2.02 18.22 18.89
N SER A 188 -1.42 18.88 17.90
CA SER A 188 -1.42 20.34 17.79
C SER A 188 -2.85 20.89 17.66
N GLN A 189 -3.68 20.23 16.85
CA GLN A 189 -5.10 20.62 16.72
C GLN A 189 -5.86 20.43 18.03
N LEU A 190 -5.68 19.34 18.75
CA LEU A 190 -6.28 19.16 20.08
C LEU A 190 -5.87 20.24 21.07
N TYR A 191 -4.59 20.65 21.04
CA TYR A 191 -4.10 21.75 21.87
C TYR A 191 -4.84 23.05 21.55
N HIS A 192 -4.97 23.41 20.27
CA HIS A 192 -5.68 24.61 19.83
C HIS A 192 -7.18 24.57 20.14
N GLU A 193 -7.84 23.41 19.92
CA GLU A 193 -9.27 23.23 20.23
C GLU A 193 -9.51 23.40 21.74
N HIS A 194 -8.69 22.76 22.57
CA HIS A 194 -8.78 22.89 24.03
C HIS A 194 -8.62 24.35 24.48
N LYS A 195 -7.63 25.07 23.96
CA LYS A 195 -7.41 26.52 24.22
C LYS A 195 -8.64 27.37 23.82
N ARG A 196 -9.41 26.93 22.85
CA ARG A 196 -10.63 27.60 22.37
C ARG A 196 -11.90 27.13 23.10
N GLY A 197 -11.77 26.23 24.08
CA GLY A 197 -12.88 25.65 24.83
C GLY A 197 -13.71 24.64 23.99
N VAL A 198 -13.19 24.14 22.89
CA VAL A 198 -13.85 23.14 22.05
C VAL A 198 -13.43 21.75 22.51
N ARG A 199 -14.39 20.90 22.84
CA ARG A 199 -14.15 19.50 23.16
C ARG A 199 -13.91 18.71 21.87
N ALA A 200 -12.74 18.12 21.74
CA ALA A 200 -12.36 17.30 20.61
C ALA A 200 -11.56 16.09 21.08
N GLY A 201 -11.64 14.99 20.34
CA GLY A 201 -10.89 13.75 20.61
C GLY A 201 -9.91 13.42 19.49
N TYR A 202 -9.12 12.41 19.75
CA TYR A 202 -8.19 11.80 18.80
C TYR A 202 -8.51 10.32 18.68
N ALA A 203 -8.34 9.75 17.51
CA ALA A 203 -8.26 8.30 17.32
C ALA A 203 -7.27 7.98 16.21
N LYS A 204 -6.72 6.76 16.25
CA LYS A 204 -5.82 6.25 15.23
C LYS A 204 -6.52 5.19 14.41
N PHE A 205 -6.57 5.39 13.09
CA PHE A 205 -7.08 4.41 12.16
C PHE A 205 -5.93 3.57 11.62
N GLU A 206 -6.02 2.27 11.82
CA GLU A 206 -5.09 1.30 11.25
C GLU A 206 -5.84 0.06 10.80
N THR A 207 -5.31 -0.63 9.78
CA THR A 207 -5.84 -1.91 9.30
C THR A 207 -5.06 -3.05 9.94
N PHE A 208 -3.76 -2.87 10.11
CA PHE A 208 -2.82 -3.84 10.65
C PHE A 208 -1.92 -3.21 11.71
N PRO A 209 -1.42 -4.02 12.70
CA PRO A 209 -1.79 -5.41 12.91
C PRO A 209 -3.27 -5.56 13.28
N VAL A 210 -3.83 -6.73 13.03
CA VAL A 210 -5.20 -7.04 13.44
C VAL A 210 -5.16 -7.41 14.91
N TRP A 211 -5.62 -6.50 15.77
CA TRP A 211 -5.40 -6.52 17.22
C TRP A 211 -5.97 -7.73 17.95
N ASN A 212 -7.09 -8.29 17.46
CA ASN A 212 -7.80 -9.44 18.05
C ASN A 212 -7.42 -10.80 17.42
N LEU A 213 -6.37 -10.85 16.58
CA LEU A 213 -5.77 -12.10 16.12
C LEU A 213 -4.51 -12.43 16.94
N PRO A 214 -4.15 -13.72 17.07
CA PRO A 214 -2.90 -14.11 17.73
C PRO A 214 -1.66 -13.43 17.15
N LEU A 215 -0.64 -13.19 17.98
CA LEU A 215 0.62 -12.54 17.57
C LEU A 215 1.26 -13.21 16.34
N ASN A 216 1.31 -14.54 16.32
CA ASN A 216 1.90 -15.32 15.22
C ASN A 216 0.86 -15.70 14.14
N HIS A 217 -0.28 -15.03 14.11
CA HIS A 217 -1.25 -15.27 13.04
C HIS A 217 -0.67 -14.84 11.68
N PRO A 218 -0.79 -15.64 10.61
CA PRO A 218 -0.22 -15.31 9.30
C PRO A 218 -0.59 -13.92 8.79
N VAL A 219 -1.80 -13.43 9.03
CA VAL A 219 -2.24 -12.06 8.68
C VAL A 219 -1.35 -10.99 9.34
N ASN A 220 -1.05 -11.14 10.63
CA ASN A 220 -0.18 -10.22 11.35
C ASN A 220 1.29 -10.36 10.92
N LEU A 221 1.75 -11.59 10.67
CA LEU A 221 3.10 -11.83 10.15
C LEU A 221 3.29 -11.26 8.74
N ALA A 222 2.25 -11.30 7.89
CA ALA A 222 2.30 -10.71 6.55
C ALA A 222 2.40 -9.18 6.59
N TYR A 223 1.80 -8.52 7.59
CA TYR A 223 2.00 -7.09 7.81
C TYR A 223 3.44 -6.78 8.23
N GLU A 224 4.00 -7.55 9.17
CA GLU A 224 5.40 -7.40 9.59
C GLU A 224 6.38 -7.66 8.42
N ALA A 225 6.03 -8.59 7.52
CA ALA A 225 6.77 -8.80 6.28
C ALA A 225 6.66 -7.62 5.31
N ALA A 226 5.51 -6.95 5.26
CA ALA A 226 5.29 -5.78 4.40
C ALA A 226 6.02 -4.52 4.88
N THR A 227 6.41 -4.48 6.16
CA THR A 227 7.12 -3.36 6.82
C THR A 227 8.52 -3.77 7.29
N ALA A 228 9.10 -4.79 6.66
CA ALA A 228 10.41 -5.32 7.05
C ALA A 228 11.54 -4.26 6.95
N ASP A 229 11.43 -3.33 6.01
CA ASP A 229 12.30 -2.18 5.80
C ASP A 229 12.17 -1.09 6.89
N LEU A 230 11.03 -1.04 7.59
CA LEU A 230 10.76 -0.06 8.64
C LEU A 230 11.10 -0.56 10.06
N SER A 231 11.58 -1.80 10.18
CA SER A 231 11.84 -2.45 11.47
C SER A 231 10.62 -2.57 12.38
N ASP A 232 9.41 -2.50 11.83
CA ASP A 232 8.18 -2.71 12.59
C ASP A 232 8.09 -4.16 13.04
N VAL A 233 7.77 -4.38 14.33
CA VAL A 233 7.63 -5.69 14.95
C VAL A 233 6.30 -5.72 15.69
N ASN A 234 5.50 -6.75 15.42
CA ASN A 234 4.27 -6.99 16.17
C ASN A 234 4.61 -7.49 17.57
N MET A 235 3.88 -6.98 18.56
CA MET A 235 4.02 -7.39 19.96
C MET A 235 2.66 -7.40 20.67
N ILE A 236 2.61 -8.09 21.79
CA ILE A 236 1.47 -7.98 22.70
C ILE A 236 1.46 -6.58 23.29
N ASP A 237 0.30 -5.92 23.29
CA ASP A 237 0.11 -4.63 23.94
C ASP A 237 0.10 -4.81 25.48
N PRO A 238 1.17 -4.42 26.18
CA PRO A 238 1.27 -4.64 27.61
C PRO A 238 0.32 -3.73 28.41
N PHE A 239 0.00 -2.55 27.88
CA PHE A 239 -0.92 -1.61 28.52
C PHE A 239 -2.36 -2.11 28.44
N HIS A 240 -2.74 -2.73 27.31
CA HIS A 240 -4.07 -3.30 27.16
C HIS A 240 -4.26 -4.53 28.06
N LEU A 241 -3.24 -5.38 28.09
CA LEU A 241 -3.22 -6.54 28.98
C LEU A 241 -3.34 -6.12 30.47
N ASP A 242 -2.59 -5.10 30.89
CA ASP A 242 -2.63 -4.60 32.27
C ASP A 242 -3.99 -3.96 32.61
N ALA A 243 -4.55 -3.17 31.70
CA ALA A 243 -5.79 -2.43 31.93
C ALA A 243 -7.06 -3.31 31.90
N TYR A 244 -7.08 -4.37 31.07
CA TYR A 244 -8.30 -5.13 30.75
C TYR A 244 -8.16 -6.64 30.95
N GLY A 245 -6.94 -7.17 31.14
CA GLY A 245 -6.68 -8.61 31.19
C GLY A 245 -6.80 -9.31 29.82
N GLU A 246 -6.89 -8.55 28.75
CA GLU A 246 -7.08 -9.04 27.38
C GLU A 246 -5.78 -8.95 26.58
N THR A 247 -5.47 -10.03 25.83
CA THR A 247 -4.31 -10.06 24.96
C THR A 247 -4.66 -9.48 23.60
N THR A 248 -4.00 -8.39 23.22
CA THR A 248 -4.15 -7.74 21.93
C THR A 248 -2.79 -7.56 21.25
N VAL A 249 -2.79 -7.46 19.93
CA VAL A 249 -1.57 -7.26 19.14
C VAL A 249 -1.50 -5.83 18.64
N ASN A 250 -0.36 -5.21 18.88
CA ASN A 250 -0.03 -3.90 18.33
C ASN A 250 1.41 -3.91 17.79
N TYR A 251 1.91 -2.86 17.21
CA TYR A 251 3.31 -2.83 16.82
C TYR A 251 4.16 -1.97 17.78
N ASN A 252 5.44 -2.29 17.83
CA ASN A 252 6.39 -1.73 18.79
C ASN A 252 6.33 -0.20 18.85
N ARG A 253 6.26 0.50 17.72
CA ARG A 253 6.27 1.98 17.71
C ARG A 253 5.09 2.61 18.43
N ASP A 254 3.90 2.02 18.36
CA ASP A 254 2.74 2.53 19.08
C ASP A 254 2.82 2.24 20.58
N VAL A 255 3.30 1.06 20.92
CA VAL A 255 3.52 0.68 22.33
C VAL A 255 4.59 1.57 22.98
N GLU A 256 5.71 1.81 22.28
CA GLU A 256 6.79 2.68 22.78
C GLU A 256 6.38 4.16 22.84
N ALA A 257 5.54 4.63 21.91
CA ALA A 257 5.06 6.00 21.88
C ALA A 257 3.95 6.28 22.90
N PHE A 258 3.24 5.26 23.38
CA PHE A 258 2.06 5.44 24.23
C PHE A 258 2.31 6.25 25.53
N PRO A 259 3.38 6.02 26.32
CA PRO A 259 3.65 6.84 27.50
C PRO A 259 3.83 8.33 27.20
N VAL A 260 4.43 8.65 26.05
CA VAL A 260 4.58 10.03 25.58
C VAL A 260 3.23 10.63 25.23
N LEU A 261 2.37 9.86 24.58
CA LEU A 261 1.02 10.29 24.23
C LEU A 261 0.15 10.50 25.46
N VAL A 262 0.23 9.61 26.44
CA VAL A 262 -0.47 9.77 27.74
C VAL A 262 -0.11 11.12 28.35
N ALA A 263 1.18 11.43 28.49
CA ALA A 263 1.64 12.68 29.07
C ALA A 263 1.22 13.92 28.22
N MET A 264 1.14 13.79 26.90
CA MET A 264 0.61 14.85 26.02
C MET A 264 -0.90 15.05 26.26
N PHE A 265 -1.69 13.96 26.32
CA PHE A 265 -3.14 14.06 26.58
C PHE A 265 -3.42 14.67 27.95
N GLU A 266 -2.74 14.21 29.01
CA GLU A 266 -2.89 14.75 30.36
C GLU A 266 -2.61 16.26 30.39
N ARG A 267 -1.60 16.70 29.66
CA ARG A 267 -1.26 18.12 29.61
C ARG A 267 -2.21 18.95 28.74
N ILE A 268 -2.79 18.38 27.68
CA ILE A 268 -3.75 19.07 26.82
C ILE A 268 -5.16 19.06 27.44
N LEU A 269 -5.62 17.88 27.89
CA LEU A 269 -7.02 17.64 28.26
C LEU A 269 -7.23 17.57 29.79
N GLY A 270 -6.16 17.49 30.58
CA GLY A 270 -6.21 17.24 32.03
C GLY A 270 -6.22 15.77 32.42
N GLU A 271 -6.52 14.88 31.48
CA GLU A 271 -6.52 13.42 31.64
C GLU A 271 -6.23 12.71 30.33
N CYS A 272 -5.76 11.47 30.38
CA CYS A 272 -5.67 10.64 29.18
C CYS A 272 -6.97 9.85 29.01
N PRO A 273 -7.66 9.97 27.86
CA PRO A 273 -8.91 9.24 27.62
C PRO A 273 -8.69 7.75 27.28
N TYR A 274 -7.44 7.29 27.20
CA TYR A 274 -7.05 5.95 26.76
C TYR A 274 -6.20 5.26 27.81
N LYS A 275 -6.38 3.94 27.94
CA LYS A 275 -5.56 3.10 28.80
C LYS A 275 -4.48 2.32 28.05
N SER A 276 -4.60 2.24 26.72
CA SER A 276 -3.64 1.52 25.88
C SER A 276 -3.58 2.08 24.46
N PRO A 277 -2.51 1.77 23.69
CA PRO A 277 -2.47 2.07 22.25
C PRO A 277 -3.63 1.42 21.48
N THR A 278 -4.05 0.21 21.88
CA THR A 278 -5.20 -0.48 21.29
C THR A 278 -6.50 0.30 21.47
N ASP A 279 -6.70 0.92 22.64
CA ASP A 279 -7.86 1.78 22.90
C ASP A 279 -7.93 3.01 21.99
N MET A 280 -6.79 3.58 21.63
CA MET A 280 -6.73 4.71 20.71
C MET A 280 -7.15 4.31 19.31
N GLY A 281 -7.01 3.04 18.98
CA GLY A 281 -7.29 2.49 17.66
C GLY A 281 -8.78 2.44 17.33
N VAL A 282 -9.09 2.62 16.04
CA VAL A 282 -10.38 2.24 15.45
C VAL A 282 -10.09 1.19 14.37
N ASN A 283 -10.27 -0.08 14.71
CA ASN A 283 -9.93 -1.21 13.85
C ASN A 283 -10.93 -2.36 14.05
N MET A 284 -11.81 -2.54 13.06
CA MET A 284 -12.83 -3.60 13.05
C MET A 284 -12.49 -4.76 12.11
N VAL A 285 -11.25 -4.78 11.58
CA VAL A 285 -10.82 -5.75 10.55
C VAL A 285 -11.02 -7.18 11.00
N GLY A 286 -10.56 -7.55 12.19
CA GLY A 286 -10.62 -8.94 12.64
C GLY A 286 -12.04 -9.48 12.82
N SER A 287 -13.02 -8.63 13.14
CA SER A 287 -14.43 -9.03 13.26
C SER A 287 -15.12 -9.29 11.91
N CYS A 288 -14.44 -8.98 10.80
CA CYS A 288 -14.97 -9.13 9.44
C CYS A 288 -14.33 -10.30 8.67
N ILE A 289 -13.44 -11.05 9.30
CA ILE A 289 -12.91 -12.31 8.75
C ILE A 289 -14.04 -13.35 8.84
N VAL A 290 -14.38 -13.99 7.72
CA VAL A 290 -15.45 -15.00 7.60
C VAL A 290 -14.91 -16.38 7.31
N ASP A 291 -13.72 -16.50 6.73
CA ASP A 291 -12.98 -17.75 6.55
C ASP A 291 -11.50 -17.49 6.87
N ASP A 292 -11.11 -17.90 8.09
CA ASP A 292 -9.77 -17.66 8.62
C ASP A 292 -8.69 -18.40 7.81
N GLU A 293 -8.96 -19.63 7.35
CA GLU A 293 -7.95 -20.42 6.63
C GLU A 293 -7.68 -19.81 5.24
N VAL A 294 -8.67 -19.23 4.58
CA VAL A 294 -8.48 -18.48 3.33
C VAL A 294 -7.58 -17.27 3.56
N CYS A 295 -7.77 -16.54 4.68
CA CYS A 295 -6.90 -15.40 5.03
C CYS A 295 -5.49 -15.85 5.41
N ARG A 296 -5.34 -16.96 6.14
CA ARG A 296 -4.04 -17.56 6.49
C ARG A 296 -3.24 -17.92 5.26
N GLU A 297 -3.86 -18.64 4.32
CA GLU A 297 -3.17 -19.05 3.08
C GLU A 297 -2.77 -17.85 2.22
N ALA A 298 -3.67 -16.89 2.03
CA ALA A 298 -3.36 -15.66 1.30
C ALA A 298 -2.21 -14.89 1.95
N SER A 299 -2.14 -14.87 3.28
CA SER A 299 -1.08 -14.22 4.04
C SER A 299 0.26 -14.95 3.92
N ARG A 300 0.27 -16.29 3.93
CA ARG A 300 1.48 -17.08 3.66
C ARG A 300 2.03 -16.76 2.26
N GLN A 301 1.17 -16.70 1.26
CA GLN A 301 1.55 -16.31 -0.10
C GLN A 301 2.15 -14.89 -0.15
N GLU A 302 1.59 -13.93 0.61
CA GLU A 302 2.15 -12.57 0.69
C GLU A 302 3.52 -12.55 1.35
N ILE A 303 3.76 -13.32 2.42
CA ILE A 303 5.06 -13.40 3.10
C ILE A 303 6.13 -13.91 2.11
N VAL A 304 5.85 -14.99 1.39
CA VAL A 304 6.77 -15.55 0.38
C VAL A 304 7.01 -14.54 -0.77
N ARG A 305 5.97 -13.82 -1.18
CA ARG A 305 6.11 -12.77 -2.21
C ARG A 305 7.04 -11.65 -1.75
N ARG A 306 6.93 -11.22 -0.48
CA ARG A 306 7.82 -10.21 0.11
C ARG A 306 9.27 -10.71 0.18
N TYR A 307 9.47 -11.96 0.51
CA TYR A 307 10.78 -12.58 0.51
C TYR A 307 11.45 -12.52 -0.87
N TYR A 308 10.78 -12.96 -1.94
CA TYR A 308 11.31 -12.86 -3.29
C TYR A 308 11.59 -11.42 -3.73
N THR A 309 10.72 -10.48 -3.33
CA THR A 309 10.94 -9.06 -3.60
C THR A 309 12.21 -8.57 -2.94
N ALA A 310 12.40 -8.89 -1.64
CA ALA A 310 13.61 -8.50 -0.90
C ALA A 310 14.89 -9.13 -1.48
N LEU A 311 14.84 -10.39 -1.90
CA LEU A 311 15.97 -11.04 -2.58
C LEU A 311 16.35 -10.34 -3.89
N CYS A 312 15.36 -9.94 -4.69
CA CYS A 312 15.58 -9.19 -5.93
C CYS A 312 16.12 -7.78 -5.65
N ASP A 313 15.56 -7.09 -4.66
CA ASP A 313 16.00 -5.76 -4.25
C ASP A 313 17.43 -5.79 -3.68
N HIS A 314 17.76 -6.80 -2.90
CA HIS A 314 19.15 -7.04 -2.43
C HIS A 314 20.10 -7.27 -3.60
N LYS A 315 19.73 -8.12 -4.58
CA LYS A 315 20.53 -8.35 -5.80
C LYS A 315 20.74 -7.06 -6.60
N GLN A 316 19.84 -6.09 -6.48
CA GLN A 316 19.92 -4.77 -7.12
C GLN A 316 20.59 -3.71 -6.24
N GLY A 317 21.05 -4.06 -5.03
CA GLY A 317 21.65 -3.14 -4.07
C GLY A 317 20.67 -2.16 -3.40
N LYS A 318 19.38 -2.53 -3.33
CA LYS A 318 18.30 -1.69 -2.75
C LYS A 318 17.83 -2.16 -1.37
N ALA A 319 18.12 -3.39 -0.98
CA ALA A 319 17.75 -3.99 0.30
C ALA A 319 18.98 -4.51 1.03
N GLU A 320 18.91 -4.55 2.36
CA GLU A 320 19.97 -5.07 3.23
C GLU A 320 19.72 -6.53 3.62
N ASP A 321 20.80 -7.25 4.03
CA ASP A 321 20.73 -8.63 4.53
C ASP A 321 19.77 -8.80 5.70
N SER A 322 19.67 -7.79 6.57
CA SER A 322 18.78 -7.76 7.73
C SER A 322 17.31 -7.94 7.35
N GLN A 323 16.88 -7.42 6.21
CA GLN A 323 15.51 -7.56 5.72
C GLN A 323 15.24 -9.01 5.25
N ILE A 324 16.21 -9.63 4.58
CA ILE A 324 16.09 -11.03 4.14
C ILE A 324 15.99 -11.94 5.34
N LEU A 325 16.90 -11.81 6.32
CA LEU A 325 16.90 -12.61 7.55
C LEU A 325 15.58 -12.47 8.33
N LYS A 326 15.04 -11.26 8.40
CA LYS A 326 13.73 -11.02 9.02
C LYS A 326 12.61 -11.77 8.29
N LEU A 327 12.59 -11.73 6.97
CA LEU A 327 11.58 -12.41 6.15
C LEU A 327 11.70 -13.93 6.24
N GLU A 328 12.90 -14.49 6.28
CA GLU A 328 13.14 -15.92 6.55
C GLU A 328 12.58 -16.34 7.91
N LEU A 329 12.81 -15.53 8.94
CA LEU A 329 12.24 -15.77 10.27
C LEU A 329 10.71 -15.76 10.24
N LEU A 330 10.11 -14.81 9.51
CA LEU A 330 8.65 -14.70 9.37
C LEU A 330 8.07 -15.88 8.58
N MET A 331 8.75 -16.34 7.51
CA MET A 331 8.38 -17.56 6.80
C MET A 331 8.38 -18.78 7.73
N LYS A 332 9.42 -18.92 8.56
CA LYS A 332 9.51 -20.00 9.56
C LYS A 332 8.36 -19.92 10.57
N LYS A 333 8.07 -18.73 11.11
CA LYS A 333 6.94 -18.50 12.04
C LYS A 333 5.59 -18.83 11.40
N ALA A 334 5.41 -18.48 10.12
CA ALA A 334 4.18 -18.74 9.37
C ALA A 334 4.07 -20.20 8.91
N GLY A 335 5.11 -21.01 9.07
CA GLY A 335 5.16 -22.40 8.63
C GLY A 335 5.08 -22.54 7.10
N VAL A 336 5.78 -21.65 6.35
CA VAL A 336 5.73 -21.60 4.89
C VAL A 336 7.13 -21.60 4.28
N THR A 337 7.27 -22.22 3.10
CA THR A 337 8.48 -22.23 2.29
C THR A 337 8.20 -21.61 0.92
N GLU A 338 9.24 -21.43 0.12
CA GLU A 338 9.13 -20.93 -1.25
C GLU A 338 8.23 -21.80 -2.14
N GLU A 339 8.18 -23.09 -1.88
CA GLU A 339 7.37 -24.09 -2.61
C GLU A 339 5.87 -23.85 -2.48
N ALA A 340 5.41 -23.10 -1.47
CA ALA A 340 4.02 -22.71 -1.32
C ALA A 340 3.49 -21.91 -2.52
N ARG A 341 4.39 -21.21 -3.25
CA ARG A 341 4.01 -20.56 -4.51
C ARG A 341 4.07 -21.55 -5.67
N LYS A 342 2.93 -22.11 -6.04
CA LYS A 342 2.77 -23.14 -7.07
C LYS A 342 3.41 -22.78 -8.43
N VAL A 343 3.58 -21.50 -8.74
CA VAL A 343 4.17 -21.01 -10.00
C VAL A 343 5.70 -21.03 -10.01
N VAL A 344 6.34 -21.24 -8.86
CA VAL A 344 7.82 -21.22 -8.76
C VAL A 344 8.42 -22.44 -9.46
N ALA A 345 8.04 -23.65 -9.05
CA ALA A 345 8.57 -24.88 -9.63
C ALA A 345 8.34 -24.96 -11.16
N PRO A 346 7.12 -24.73 -11.71
CA PRO A 346 6.91 -24.77 -13.16
C PRO A 346 7.73 -23.74 -13.95
N ALA A 347 7.98 -22.55 -13.37
CA ALA A 347 8.82 -21.55 -14.02
C ALA A 347 10.30 -22.00 -14.10
N LEU A 348 10.81 -22.58 -13.01
CA LEU A 348 12.19 -23.05 -12.92
C LEU A 348 12.41 -24.31 -13.78
N GLU A 349 11.53 -25.29 -13.71
CA GLU A 349 11.55 -26.49 -14.55
C GLU A 349 11.54 -26.14 -16.04
N ARG A 350 10.67 -25.18 -16.43
CA ARG A 350 10.61 -24.72 -17.82
C ARG A 350 11.88 -24.04 -18.25
N ALA A 351 12.52 -23.26 -17.38
CA ALA A 351 13.81 -22.62 -17.65
C ALA A 351 14.94 -23.67 -17.79
N GLU A 352 14.96 -24.68 -16.92
CA GLU A 352 15.94 -25.79 -16.97
C GLU A 352 15.78 -26.61 -18.25
N GLN A 353 14.56 -27.06 -18.58
CA GLN A 353 14.27 -27.82 -19.79
C GLN A 353 14.72 -27.13 -21.08
N THR A 354 14.67 -25.80 -21.12
CA THR A 354 14.92 -25.03 -22.35
C THR A 354 16.29 -24.36 -22.37
N GLY A 355 16.99 -24.29 -21.22
CA GLY A 355 18.23 -23.53 -21.06
C GLY A 355 18.04 -22.01 -21.20
N LEU A 356 16.82 -21.51 -21.17
CA LEU A 356 16.46 -20.12 -21.42
C LEU A 356 15.54 -19.60 -20.30
N PRO A 357 15.55 -18.28 -20.03
CA PRO A 357 14.61 -17.71 -19.08
C PRO A 357 13.16 -18.07 -19.39
N ALA A 358 12.41 -18.46 -18.36
CA ALA A 358 11.00 -18.82 -18.44
C ALA A 358 10.21 -18.18 -17.28
N ALA A 359 8.90 -18.18 -17.44
CA ALA A 359 7.98 -17.73 -16.41
C ALA A 359 6.73 -18.61 -16.39
N ALA A 360 6.02 -18.64 -15.26
CA ALA A 360 4.75 -19.36 -15.08
C ALA A 360 3.71 -18.47 -14.44
N MET A 361 2.43 -18.71 -14.78
CA MET A 361 1.26 -18.01 -14.25
C MET A 361 0.20 -19.04 -13.83
N GLU A 362 -0.39 -18.87 -12.64
CA GLU A 362 -1.59 -19.56 -12.21
C GLU A 362 -2.81 -18.73 -12.61
N LEU A 363 -3.66 -19.30 -13.46
CA LEU A 363 -4.90 -18.69 -13.93
C LEU A 363 -6.02 -18.79 -12.87
N PRO A 364 -7.14 -18.07 -13.01
CA PRO A 364 -8.21 -18.05 -12.00
C PRO A 364 -8.84 -19.42 -11.70
N ASP A 365 -8.77 -20.37 -12.61
CA ASP A 365 -9.25 -21.75 -12.46
C ASP A 365 -8.21 -22.70 -11.84
N GLY A 366 -6.99 -22.21 -11.55
CA GLY A 366 -5.86 -22.99 -11.03
C GLY A 366 -4.97 -23.61 -12.10
N THR A 367 -5.26 -23.44 -13.39
CA THR A 367 -4.42 -23.89 -14.49
C THR A 367 -3.09 -23.14 -14.48
N ILE A 368 -1.96 -23.85 -14.59
CA ILE A 368 -0.65 -23.23 -14.68
C ILE A 368 -0.20 -23.19 -16.15
N VAL A 369 0.08 -21.99 -16.61
CA VAL A 369 0.59 -21.71 -17.96
C VAL A 369 2.04 -21.26 -17.85
N THR A 370 2.89 -21.68 -18.81
CA THR A 370 4.30 -21.28 -18.86
C THR A 370 4.61 -20.53 -20.15
N GLY A 371 5.62 -19.67 -20.08
CA GLY A 371 6.21 -19.01 -21.25
C GLY A 371 7.74 -19.02 -21.16
N LYS A 372 8.42 -19.21 -22.29
CA LYS A 372 9.89 -19.18 -22.36
C LYS A 372 10.37 -18.09 -23.32
N THR A 373 11.60 -17.66 -23.14
CA THR A 373 12.26 -16.78 -24.11
C THR A 373 12.40 -17.49 -25.45
N THR A 374 12.09 -16.76 -26.54
CA THR A 374 12.27 -17.18 -27.95
C THR A 374 13.13 -16.15 -28.68
N SER A 375 13.32 -16.32 -30.00
CA SER A 375 13.95 -15.30 -30.85
C SER A 375 13.07 -14.02 -30.96
N LEU A 376 11.75 -14.18 -30.88
CA LEU A 376 10.78 -13.09 -31.07
C LEU A 376 10.37 -12.42 -29.75
N LEU A 377 10.20 -13.19 -28.67
CA LEU A 377 9.56 -12.74 -27.45
C LEU A 377 10.43 -13.01 -26.21
N GLY A 378 10.37 -12.12 -25.24
CA GLY A 378 10.82 -12.40 -23.88
C GLY A 378 9.92 -13.41 -23.16
N ALA A 379 10.40 -14.04 -22.09
CA ALA A 379 9.64 -15.02 -21.31
C ALA A 379 8.29 -14.45 -20.77
N SER A 380 8.30 -13.22 -20.28
CA SER A 380 7.13 -12.50 -19.81
C SER A 380 6.08 -12.28 -20.90
N SER A 381 6.53 -11.89 -22.09
CA SER A 381 5.67 -11.67 -23.26
C SER A 381 5.07 -12.97 -23.78
N ALA A 382 5.87 -14.03 -23.87
CA ALA A 382 5.39 -15.36 -24.26
C ALA A 382 4.37 -15.90 -23.25
N LEU A 383 4.67 -15.76 -21.93
CA LEU A 383 3.73 -16.14 -20.87
C LEU A 383 2.40 -15.41 -20.99
N LEU A 384 2.44 -14.09 -21.22
CA LEU A 384 1.25 -13.25 -21.34
C LEU A 384 0.35 -13.72 -22.49
N LEU A 385 0.92 -13.95 -23.67
CA LEU A 385 0.17 -14.46 -24.82
C LEU A 385 -0.41 -15.86 -24.57
N ASN A 386 0.37 -16.76 -23.98
CA ASN A 386 -0.08 -18.11 -23.67
C ASN A 386 -1.24 -18.08 -22.64
N ALA A 387 -1.14 -17.22 -21.62
CA ALA A 387 -2.21 -17.04 -20.64
C ALA A 387 -3.51 -16.51 -21.30
N LEU A 388 -3.42 -15.52 -22.16
CA LEU A 388 -4.58 -14.99 -22.90
C LEU A 388 -5.20 -16.03 -23.83
N LYS A 389 -4.37 -16.84 -24.54
CA LYS A 389 -4.86 -17.95 -25.38
C LYS A 389 -5.62 -18.98 -24.55
N THR A 390 -5.04 -19.41 -23.44
CA THR A 390 -5.68 -20.41 -22.55
C THR A 390 -7.01 -19.90 -22.00
N LEU A 391 -7.07 -18.64 -21.54
CA LEU A 391 -8.28 -18.00 -21.05
C LEU A 391 -9.37 -17.84 -22.12
N ALA A 392 -8.96 -17.66 -23.36
CA ALA A 392 -9.86 -17.52 -24.53
C ALA A 392 -10.26 -18.87 -25.13
N GLY A 393 -9.68 -20.00 -24.68
CA GLY A 393 -9.89 -21.32 -25.30
C GLY A 393 -9.33 -21.44 -26.73
N ILE A 394 -8.26 -20.68 -27.04
CA ILE A 394 -7.59 -20.68 -28.34
C ILE A 394 -6.50 -21.74 -28.32
N ASP A 395 -6.44 -22.55 -29.41
CA ASP A 395 -5.42 -23.59 -29.60
C ASP A 395 -4.00 -23.01 -29.52
N ASP A 396 -3.11 -23.68 -28.78
CA ASP A 396 -1.73 -23.25 -28.56
C ASP A 396 -0.89 -23.17 -29.86
N ALA A 397 -1.22 -23.97 -30.85
CA ALA A 397 -0.55 -23.92 -32.15
C ALA A 397 -0.86 -22.64 -32.98
N LEU A 398 -1.90 -21.89 -32.62
CA LEU A 398 -2.28 -20.67 -33.33
C LEU A 398 -1.45 -19.46 -32.84
N HIS A 399 -0.96 -18.66 -33.80
CA HIS A 399 -0.29 -17.41 -33.48
C HIS A 399 -1.31 -16.28 -33.36
N LEU A 400 -1.32 -15.53 -32.26
CA LEU A 400 -2.16 -14.33 -32.10
C LEU A 400 -1.57 -13.09 -32.80
N ILE A 401 -0.27 -13.10 -32.98
CA ILE A 401 0.48 -12.04 -33.63
C ILE A 401 1.30 -12.72 -34.74
N ALA A 402 1.06 -12.35 -36.00
CA ALA A 402 1.81 -12.90 -37.12
C ALA A 402 3.27 -12.42 -37.08
N PRO A 403 4.25 -13.26 -37.47
CA PRO A 403 5.66 -12.87 -37.56
C PRO A 403 5.88 -11.58 -38.36
N GLU A 404 5.12 -11.39 -39.43
CA GLU A 404 5.14 -10.21 -40.30
C GLU A 404 4.80 -8.90 -39.57
N VAL A 405 4.13 -8.98 -38.40
CA VAL A 405 3.86 -7.84 -37.52
C VAL A 405 4.99 -7.64 -36.52
N ILE A 406 5.65 -8.72 -36.11
CA ILE A 406 6.74 -8.67 -35.15
C ILE A 406 8.03 -8.16 -35.75
N ASP A 407 8.39 -8.64 -36.95
CA ASP A 407 9.65 -8.30 -37.64
C ASP A 407 9.88 -6.78 -37.80
N PRO A 408 8.91 -5.99 -38.25
CA PRO A 408 9.08 -4.53 -38.36
C PRO A 408 9.32 -3.86 -37.00
N ILE A 409 8.72 -4.38 -35.93
CA ILE A 409 8.94 -3.84 -34.56
C ILE A 409 10.36 -4.16 -34.12
N GLN A 410 10.88 -5.36 -34.39
CA GLN A 410 12.26 -5.73 -34.07
C GLN A 410 13.27 -4.88 -34.82
N HIS A 411 13.06 -4.65 -36.15
CA HIS A 411 13.87 -3.73 -36.97
C HIS A 411 13.86 -2.31 -36.39
N LEU A 412 12.68 -1.77 -36.09
CA LEU A 412 12.57 -0.44 -35.46
C LEU A 412 13.39 -0.36 -34.17
N LYS A 413 13.27 -1.39 -33.29
CA LYS A 413 13.99 -1.43 -32.03
C LYS A 413 15.50 -1.44 -32.18
N VAL A 414 16.00 -2.28 -33.05
CA VAL A 414 17.44 -2.52 -33.24
C VAL A 414 18.08 -1.46 -34.10
N ASP A 415 17.53 -1.25 -35.29
CA ASP A 415 18.18 -0.46 -36.35
C ASP A 415 17.99 1.06 -36.17
N HIS A 416 16.85 1.47 -35.62
CA HIS A 416 16.51 2.88 -35.44
C HIS A 416 16.59 3.38 -34.01
N LEU A 417 16.19 2.56 -32.99
CA LEU A 417 16.20 2.95 -31.57
C LEU A 417 17.44 2.48 -30.82
N GLY A 418 18.34 1.71 -31.46
CA GLY A 418 19.62 1.29 -30.89
C GLY A 418 19.51 0.26 -29.76
N ASN A 419 18.39 -0.46 -29.65
CA ASN A 419 18.22 -1.52 -28.65
C ASN A 419 19.07 -2.74 -29.02
N ARG A 420 19.78 -3.30 -28.05
CA ARG A 420 20.57 -4.53 -28.25
C ARG A 420 19.70 -5.81 -28.25
N ASN A 421 18.49 -5.72 -27.68
CA ASN A 421 17.57 -6.85 -27.54
C ASN A 421 16.42 -6.73 -28.55
N PRO A 422 16.36 -7.59 -29.57
CA PRO A 422 15.27 -7.54 -30.55
C PRO A 422 13.93 -8.05 -30.01
N ARG A 423 13.94 -8.87 -28.94
CA ARG A 423 12.74 -9.52 -28.42
C ARG A 423 11.75 -8.47 -27.90
N LEU A 424 10.46 -8.70 -28.20
CA LEU A 424 9.41 -7.81 -27.74
C LEU A 424 9.19 -7.95 -26.24
N HIS A 425 9.04 -6.82 -25.58
CA HIS A 425 8.56 -6.69 -24.19
C HIS A 425 7.03 -6.76 -24.12
N THR A 426 6.50 -6.87 -22.92
CA THR A 426 5.05 -7.04 -22.69
C THR A 426 4.20 -5.89 -23.22
N ASP A 427 4.67 -4.65 -23.15
CA ASP A 427 3.98 -3.48 -23.71
C ASP A 427 3.94 -3.53 -25.26
N GLU A 428 5.07 -3.86 -25.89
CA GLU A 428 5.18 -3.99 -27.35
C GLU A 428 4.28 -5.11 -27.87
N VAL A 429 4.24 -6.23 -27.16
CA VAL A 429 3.36 -7.37 -27.49
C VAL A 429 1.88 -6.98 -27.36
N LEU A 430 1.49 -6.24 -26.32
CA LEU A 430 0.11 -5.78 -26.19
C LEU A 430 -0.30 -4.79 -27.29
N ILE A 431 0.60 -3.90 -27.70
CA ILE A 431 0.37 -3.00 -28.84
C ILE A 431 0.20 -3.82 -30.13
N ALA A 432 1.12 -4.75 -30.41
CA ALA A 432 1.04 -5.61 -31.57
C ALA A 432 -0.24 -6.44 -31.60
N LEU A 433 -0.63 -7.03 -30.46
CA LEU A 433 -1.87 -7.78 -30.31
C LEU A 433 -3.11 -6.90 -30.55
N SER A 434 -3.10 -5.65 -30.06
CA SER A 434 -4.22 -4.73 -30.29
C SER A 434 -4.38 -4.33 -31.78
N ILE A 435 -3.28 -4.24 -32.50
CA ILE A 435 -3.31 -4.00 -33.97
C ILE A 435 -3.89 -5.21 -34.67
N CYS A 436 -3.45 -6.44 -34.31
CA CYS A 436 -3.99 -7.67 -34.89
C CYS A 436 -5.49 -7.84 -34.58
N ALA A 437 -5.93 -7.49 -33.38
CA ALA A 437 -7.33 -7.58 -32.95
C ALA A 437 -8.30 -6.76 -33.85
N ALA A 438 -7.81 -5.75 -34.52
CA ALA A 438 -8.63 -4.98 -35.50
C ALA A 438 -9.12 -5.81 -36.69
N THR A 439 -8.45 -6.92 -37.00
CA THR A 439 -8.74 -7.73 -38.22
C THR A 439 -8.82 -9.24 -37.92
N ASP A 440 -8.31 -9.71 -36.80
CA ASP A 440 -8.35 -11.12 -36.42
C ASP A 440 -9.24 -11.30 -35.17
N PRO A 441 -10.41 -11.97 -35.33
CA PRO A 441 -11.32 -12.23 -34.17
C PRO A 441 -10.70 -13.03 -33.04
N LYS A 442 -9.65 -13.84 -33.27
CA LYS A 442 -8.96 -14.58 -32.20
C LYS A 442 -8.09 -13.65 -31.39
N ALA A 443 -7.41 -12.71 -32.02
CA ALA A 443 -6.64 -11.69 -31.30
C ALA A 443 -7.57 -10.77 -30.48
N GLU A 444 -8.75 -10.42 -30.99
CA GLU A 444 -9.78 -9.68 -30.29
C GLU A 444 -10.26 -10.45 -29.06
N LEU A 445 -10.64 -11.73 -29.21
CA LEU A 445 -11.07 -12.61 -28.14
C LEU A 445 -10.00 -12.77 -27.04
N ALA A 446 -8.72 -12.83 -27.43
CA ALA A 446 -7.60 -12.87 -26.48
C ALA A 446 -7.48 -11.55 -25.70
N MET A 447 -7.61 -10.39 -26.36
CA MET A 447 -7.56 -9.07 -25.72
C MET A 447 -8.67 -8.89 -24.67
N GLU A 448 -9.86 -9.41 -24.89
CA GLU A 448 -10.97 -9.38 -23.93
C GLU A 448 -10.64 -10.08 -22.60
N GLN A 449 -9.67 -11.02 -22.61
CA GLN A 449 -9.28 -11.76 -21.42
C GLN A 449 -8.36 -10.98 -20.47
N LEU A 450 -7.82 -9.84 -20.87
CA LEU A 450 -6.86 -9.08 -20.07
C LEU A 450 -7.35 -8.77 -18.64
N GLY A 451 -8.63 -8.47 -18.47
CA GLY A 451 -9.21 -8.21 -17.17
C GLY A 451 -9.18 -9.40 -16.20
N LYS A 452 -9.14 -10.64 -16.72
CA LYS A 452 -9.09 -11.88 -15.93
C LYS A 452 -7.70 -12.16 -15.35
N LEU A 453 -6.66 -11.45 -15.79
CA LEU A 453 -5.30 -11.58 -15.27
C LEU A 453 -5.13 -10.95 -13.88
N ARG A 454 -6.06 -10.10 -13.47
CA ARG A 454 -5.99 -9.44 -12.16
C ARG A 454 -6.02 -10.47 -11.04
N GLY A 455 -5.01 -10.41 -10.14
CA GLY A 455 -4.86 -11.32 -9.02
C GLY A 455 -4.18 -12.66 -9.37
N CYS A 456 -3.86 -12.94 -10.64
CA CYS A 456 -3.08 -14.10 -11.01
C CYS A 456 -1.68 -14.05 -10.41
N GLU A 457 -1.19 -15.21 -9.95
CA GLU A 457 0.16 -15.37 -9.41
C GLU A 457 1.15 -15.68 -10.54
N VAL A 458 2.27 -14.97 -10.56
CA VAL A 458 3.32 -15.14 -11.58
C VAL A 458 4.69 -15.27 -10.93
N HIS A 459 5.52 -16.15 -11.49
CA HIS A 459 6.92 -16.24 -11.15
C HIS A 459 7.79 -16.27 -12.41
N SER A 460 8.87 -15.47 -12.38
CA SER A 460 9.90 -15.47 -13.44
C SER A 460 11.19 -16.07 -12.94
N SER A 461 11.84 -16.90 -13.77
CA SER A 461 13.14 -17.50 -13.47
C SER A 461 14.30 -16.49 -13.43
N VAL A 462 14.09 -15.24 -13.77
CA VAL A 462 15.07 -14.14 -13.76
C VAL A 462 14.38 -12.83 -13.38
N ILE A 463 15.15 -11.85 -12.91
CA ILE A 463 14.68 -10.48 -12.71
C ILE A 463 14.20 -9.92 -14.06
N LEU A 464 13.00 -9.40 -14.10
CA LEU A 464 12.42 -8.82 -15.31
C LEU A 464 12.92 -7.40 -15.56
N SER A 465 12.69 -6.91 -16.77
CA SER A 465 12.88 -5.50 -17.09
C SER A 465 11.84 -4.63 -16.37
N GLN A 466 12.18 -3.36 -16.13
CA GLN A 466 11.24 -2.42 -15.53
C GLN A 466 9.95 -2.25 -16.36
N VAL A 467 10.02 -2.41 -17.68
CA VAL A 467 8.87 -2.35 -18.58
C VAL A 467 7.92 -3.51 -18.28
N ASP A 468 8.45 -4.75 -18.25
CA ASP A 468 7.67 -5.95 -18.02
C ASP A 468 7.05 -5.95 -16.61
N GLU A 469 7.81 -5.57 -15.57
CA GLU A 469 7.31 -5.43 -14.20
C GLU A 469 6.17 -4.41 -14.12
N LYS A 470 6.31 -3.26 -14.79
CA LYS A 470 5.31 -2.20 -14.80
C LYS A 470 4.01 -2.64 -15.46
N ILE A 471 4.10 -3.41 -16.56
CA ILE A 471 2.92 -3.93 -17.25
C ILE A 471 2.20 -4.97 -16.38
N PHE A 472 2.89 -5.97 -15.84
CA PHE A 472 2.27 -6.93 -14.92
C PHE A 472 1.60 -6.25 -13.72
N LYS A 473 2.26 -5.25 -13.14
CA LYS A 473 1.70 -4.46 -12.04
C LYS A 473 0.41 -3.72 -12.46
N ARG A 474 0.38 -3.14 -13.67
CA ARG A 474 -0.82 -2.45 -14.20
C ARG A 474 -1.96 -3.42 -14.49
N LEU A 475 -1.65 -4.62 -14.95
CA LEU A 475 -2.63 -5.69 -15.14
C LEU A 475 -3.13 -6.28 -13.80
N GLY A 476 -2.54 -5.86 -12.67
CA GLY A 476 -2.91 -6.34 -11.33
C GLY A 476 -2.42 -7.75 -11.02
N VAL A 477 -1.37 -8.20 -11.71
CA VAL A 477 -0.74 -9.51 -11.51
C VAL A 477 0.21 -9.47 -10.31
N ASN A 478 0.26 -10.55 -9.54
CA ASN A 478 1.14 -10.74 -8.38
C ASN A 478 2.47 -11.38 -8.83
N LEU A 479 3.40 -10.55 -9.29
CA LEU A 479 4.69 -10.98 -9.82
C LEU A 479 5.72 -11.24 -8.72
N THR A 480 6.50 -12.32 -8.89
CA THR A 480 7.78 -12.58 -8.21
C THR A 480 8.84 -13.01 -9.22
N CYS A 481 10.12 -12.84 -8.86
CA CYS A 481 11.25 -13.22 -9.71
C CYS A 481 12.32 -13.94 -8.89
N GLN A 482 13.09 -14.82 -9.54
CA GLN A 482 14.34 -15.30 -8.97
C GLN A 482 15.38 -14.16 -8.92
N PRO A 483 16.22 -14.08 -7.87
CA PRO A 483 17.20 -13.00 -7.68
C PRO A 483 18.44 -13.18 -8.56
N ARG A 484 18.23 -13.39 -9.85
CA ARG A 484 19.31 -13.55 -10.85
C ARG A 484 18.97 -12.82 -12.14
N TYR A 485 20.00 -12.26 -12.77
CA TYR A 485 19.87 -11.66 -14.07
C TYR A 485 19.92 -12.73 -15.16
N LYS A 486 19.41 -12.37 -16.33
CA LYS A 486 19.63 -13.14 -17.55
C LYS A 486 21.11 -13.14 -17.84
N GLY A 487 21.73 -14.32 -17.95
CA GLY A 487 23.09 -14.51 -18.41
C GLY A 487 23.26 -14.14 -19.89
#